data_2055269fa11f19c1781d6a7c8e5900e5
#
_entry.id   2055269fa11f19c1781d6a7c8e5900e5
#
_cell.length_a   1.000
_cell.length_b   1.000
_cell.length_c   1.000
_cell.angle_alpha   90.00
_cell.angle_beta   90.00
_cell.angle_gamma   90.00
#
_symmetry.space_group_name_H-M   'P 1'
#
loop_
_entity.id
_entity.type
_entity.pdbx_description
1 polymer ?
#
loop_
_entity_poly.entity_id
_entity_poly.type
_entity_poly.pdbx_seq_one_letter_code
_entity_poly.pdbx_strand_id
1 'polypeptide(L)'
;MAAPTSVLRPLLSVILVLTALSAFAADETGQPAPRFRAKTTAGDQFNNASVKGKVVLFEFWTTWCKYCEEEAELVDDIAKEFSDKGLIVLAVDVLEPDQKVKKYLIEHPRTVPIVLTKDTNLAAMYNAQSYPIYVVIDRDGNIAAEQRGAGGERALRRILLRAGLEASDSD
;
A
#
# COMPACT_ATOMS: atom_id res chain seq x y z
N MET A 1 -40.34 -50.44 55.93
CA MET A 1 -39.32 -50.77 54.89
C MET A 1 -39.47 -49.78 53.81
N ALA A 2 -38.68 -48.75 53.82
CA ALA A 2 -38.70 -47.68 52.82
C ALA A 2 -37.34 -47.64 52.10
N ALA A 3 -37.36 -47.79 50.80
CA ALA A 3 -36.19 -47.69 49.96
C ALA A 3 -35.83 -46.18 49.67
N PRO A 4 -34.57 -45.83 49.66
CA PRO A 4 -34.19 -44.44 49.34
C PRO A 4 -34.13 -44.21 47.81
N THR A 5 -34.85 -43.20 47.34
CA THR A 5 -34.80 -42.73 45.99
C THR A 5 -33.51 -41.96 45.77
N SER A 6 -32.66 -42.50 44.92
CA SER A 6 -31.43 -41.85 44.44
C SER A 6 -31.78 -40.75 43.48
N VAL A 7 -31.49 -39.50 43.85
CA VAL A 7 -31.65 -38.32 42.98
C VAL A 7 -30.38 -38.16 42.16
N LEU A 8 -30.44 -38.59 40.92
CA LEU A 8 -29.38 -38.39 39.94
C LEU A 8 -29.39 -36.91 39.44
N ARG A 9 -28.45 -36.07 39.92
CA ARG A 9 -28.25 -34.71 39.46
C ARG A 9 -27.57 -34.74 38.08
N PRO A 10 -28.14 -34.18 37.04
CA PRO A 10 -27.41 -33.99 35.80
C PRO A 10 -26.40 -32.84 35.97
N LEU A 11 -25.13 -33.17 35.90
CA LEU A 11 -24.05 -32.17 35.72
C LEU A 11 -24.18 -31.56 34.32
N LEU A 12 -24.73 -30.38 34.26
CA LEU A 12 -24.69 -29.55 33.04
C LEU A 12 -23.23 -29.12 32.83
N SER A 13 -22.53 -29.83 31.96
CA SER A 13 -21.24 -29.41 31.45
C SER A 13 -21.46 -28.23 30.52
N VAL A 14 -21.25 -27.02 31.04
CA VAL A 14 -21.16 -25.81 30.21
C VAL A 14 -19.82 -25.88 29.45
N ILE A 15 -19.87 -26.40 28.23
CA ILE A 15 -18.75 -26.27 27.28
C ILE A 15 -18.72 -24.83 26.82
N LEU A 16 -17.88 -24.07 27.47
CA LEU A 16 -17.50 -22.71 27.00
C LEU A 16 -16.68 -22.86 25.72
N VAL A 17 -17.34 -22.79 24.57
CA VAL A 17 -16.67 -22.72 23.27
C VAL A 17 -16.07 -21.32 23.18
N LEU A 18 -14.81 -21.19 23.58
CA LEU A 18 -13.99 -20.02 23.25
C LEU A 18 -13.74 -20.05 21.73
N THR A 19 -14.61 -19.42 20.96
CA THR A 19 -14.30 -19.07 19.56
C THR A 19 -13.24 -17.99 19.61
N ALA A 20 -11.97 -18.40 19.49
CA ALA A 20 -10.88 -17.48 19.21
C ALA A 20 -11.18 -16.82 17.86
N LEU A 21 -11.63 -15.58 17.89
CA LEU A 21 -11.73 -14.70 16.73
C LEU A 21 -10.29 -14.38 16.32
N SER A 22 -9.69 -15.27 15.54
CA SER A 22 -8.45 -14.98 14.85
C SER A 22 -8.79 -13.87 13.85
N ALA A 23 -8.47 -12.64 14.20
CA ALA A 23 -8.42 -11.55 13.25
C ALA A 23 -7.27 -11.88 12.27
N PHE A 24 -7.58 -12.63 11.22
CA PHE A 24 -6.73 -12.70 10.06
C PHE A 24 -6.67 -11.28 9.52
N ALA A 25 -5.49 -10.65 9.58
CA ALA A 25 -5.22 -9.53 8.70
C ALA A 25 -5.44 -10.07 7.29
N ALA A 26 -6.54 -9.69 6.67
CA ALA A 26 -6.87 -10.10 5.32
C ALA A 26 -5.73 -9.57 4.44
N ASP A 27 -5.06 -10.47 3.73
CA ASP A 27 -4.18 -10.10 2.63
C ASP A 27 -5.09 -9.42 1.58
N GLU A 28 -4.94 -8.12 1.40
CA GLU A 28 -5.77 -7.34 0.48
C GLU A 28 -5.39 -7.57 -0.99
N THR A 29 -4.41 -8.43 -1.27
CA THR A 29 -4.00 -8.74 -2.65
C THR A 29 -5.15 -9.40 -3.43
N GLY A 30 -5.31 -8.97 -4.69
CA GLY A 30 -6.42 -9.41 -5.56
C GLY A 30 -7.76 -8.73 -5.29
N GLN A 31 -7.85 -7.86 -4.27
CA GLN A 31 -9.05 -7.05 -4.04
C GLN A 31 -9.05 -5.82 -4.95
N PRO A 32 -10.22 -5.35 -5.42
CA PRO A 32 -10.30 -4.10 -6.15
C PRO A 32 -9.73 -2.94 -5.35
N ALA A 33 -8.85 -2.14 -5.98
CA ALA A 33 -8.31 -0.95 -5.36
C ALA A 33 -9.43 0.04 -4.99
N PRO A 34 -9.39 0.67 -3.82
CA PRO A 34 -10.35 1.69 -3.44
C PRO A 34 -10.43 2.82 -4.47
N ARG A 35 -11.57 3.50 -4.52
CA ARG A 35 -11.70 4.67 -5.38
C ARG A 35 -10.86 5.82 -4.85
N PHE A 36 -9.90 6.26 -5.65
CA PHE A 36 -9.02 7.36 -5.31
C PHE A 36 -9.13 8.53 -6.28
N ARG A 37 -8.65 9.66 -5.81
CA ARG A 37 -8.32 10.83 -6.60
C ARG A 37 -7.00 11.39 -6.09
N ALA A 38 -6.16 11.83 -6.99
CA ALA A 38 -4.88 12.45 -6.67
C ALA A 38 -4.61 13.58 -7.66
N LYS A 39 -4.14 14.71 -7.14
CA LYS A 39 -3.63 15.81 -7.96
C LYS A 39 -2.17 16.03 -7.63
N THR A 40 -1.32 16.02 -8.65
CA THR A 40 0.11 16.22 -8.49
C THR A 40 0.46 17.69 -8.26
N THR A 41 1.66 17.94 -7.78
CA THR A 41 2.20 19.32 -7.66
C THR A 41 2.35 20.01 -9.01
N ALA A 42 2.45 19.24 -10.11
CA ALA A 42 2.45 19.75 -11.49
C ALA A 42 1.05 20.06 -12.02
N GLY A 43 -0.01 19.59 -11.33
CA GLY A 43 -1.41 19.83 -11.71
C GLY A 43 -2.10 18.65 -12.41
N ASP A 44 -1.38 17.56 -12.71
CA ASP A 44 -1.96 16.37 -13.31
C ASP A 44 -2.95 15.71 -12.36
N GLN A 45 -4.00 15.12 -12.91
CA GLN A 45 -5.05 14.47 -12.13
C GLN A 45 -5.14 12.99 -12.43
N PHE A 46 -5.14 12.18 -11.38
CA PHE A 46 -5.24 10.74 -11.45
C PHE A 46 -6.44 10.21 -10.64
N ASN A 47 -7.09 9.19 -11.18
CA ASN A 47 -8.14 8.41 -10.53
C ASN A 47 -8.22 7.02 -11.16
N ASN A 48 -9.03 6.12 -10.61
CA ASN A 48 -9.15 4.74 -11.12
C ASN A 48 -9.47 4.69 -12.62
N ALA A 49 -10.24 5.63 -13.17
CA ALA A 49 -10.58 5.62 -14.58
C ALA A 49 -9.40 6.07 -15.47
N SER A 50 -8.66 7.10 -15.04
CA SER A 50 -7.53 7.64 -15.81
C SER A 50 -6.31 6.70 -15.85
N VAL A 51 -6.20 5.77 -14.89
CA VAL A 51 -5.10 4.79 -14.82
C VAL A 51 -5.49 3.40 -15.31
N LYS A 52 -6.69 3.23 -15.87
CA LYS A 52 -7.16 1.94 -16.35
C LYS A 52 -6.20 1.34 -17.38
N GLY A 53 -5.86 0.06 -17.22
CA GLY A 53 -4.92 -0.66 -18.09
C GLY A 53 -3.44 -0.33 -17.83
N LYS A 54 -3.16 0.48 -16.81
CA LYS A 54 -1.81 0.78 -16.35
C LYS A 54 -1.51 0.08 -15.03
N VAL A 55 -0.24 -0.16 -14.76
CA VAL A 55 0.21 -0.52 -13.41
C VAL A 55 0.47 0.77 -12.65
N VAL A 56 0.00 0.86 -11.41
CA VAL A 56 0.23 2.05 -10.58
C VAL A 56 1.01 1.64 -9.33
N LEU A 57 2.08 2.35 -9.04
CA LEU A 57 2.82 2.26 -7.79
C LEU A 57 2.54 3.52 -6.97
N PHE A 58 1.90 3.35 -5.83
CA PHE A 58 1.84 4.37 -4.80
C PHE A 58 3.03 4.20 -3.86
N GLU A 59 3.82 5.25 -3.69
CA GLU A 59 4.82 5.38 -2.64
C GLU A 59 4.29 6.33 -1.58
N PHE A 60 4.10 5.89 -0.35
CA PHE A 60 3.77 6.76 0.78
C PHE A 60 5.03 7.11 1.54
N TRP A 61 5.30 8.39 1.70
CA TRP A 61 6.55 8.90 2.24
C TRP A 61 6.37 10.17 3.06
N THR A 62 7.43 10.60 3.75
CA THR A 62 7.49 11.88 4.47
C THR A 62 8.90 12.47 4.37
N THR A 63 9.03 13.78 4.56
CA THR A 63 10.33 14.48 4.47
C THR A 63 11.34 14.10 5.55
N TRP A 64 10.89 13.51 6.66
CA TRP A 64 11.73 13.06 7.79
C TRP A 64 12.01 11.55 7.74
N CYS A 65 11.52 10.85 6.75
CA CYS A 65 11.70 9.42 6.61
C CYS A 65 13.05 9.12 5.95
N LYS A 66 14.05 8.76 6.73
CA LYS A 66 15.39 8.44 6.24
C LYS A 66 15.38 7.30 5.20
N TYR A 67 14.64 6.25 5.44
CA TYR A 67 14.54 5.12 4.50
C TYR A 67 13.83 5.48 3.19
N CYS A 68 12.91 6.45 3.23
CA CYS A 68 12.28 6.96 2.00
C CYS A 68 13.29 7.77 1.18
N GLU A 69 14.15 8.55 1.83
CA GLU A 69 15.24 9.30 1.18
C GLU A 69 16.25 8.34 0.54
N GLU A 70 16.65 7.28 1.24
CA GLU A 70 17.59 6.26 0.75
C GLU A 70 17.06 5.50 -0.48
N GLU A 71 15.73 5.28 -0.60
CA GLU A 71 15.11 4.58 -1.73
C GLU A 71 14.57 5.52 -2.82
N ALA A 72 14.63 6.84 -2.64
CA ALA A 72 14.04 7.83 -3.55
C ALA A 72 14.56 7.71 -4.99
N GLU A 73 15.89 7.65 -5.16
CA GLU A 73 16.52 7.50 -6.46
C GLU A 73 16.14 6.17 -7.12
N LEU A 74 16.11 5.09 -6.36
CA LEU A 74 15.69 3.77 -6.85
C LEU A 74 14.24 3.78 -7.38
N VAL A 75 13.32 4.47 -6.67
CA VAL A 75 11.92 4.60 -7.11
C VAL A 75 11.84 5.42 -8.40
N ASP A 76 12.62 6.49 -8.51
CA ASP A 76 12.69 7.34 -9.70
C ASP A 76 13.26 6.55 -10.90
N ASP A 77 14.30 5.74 -10.70
CA ASP A 77 14.88 4.87 -11.73
C ASP A 77 13.91 3.80 -12.20
N ILE A 78 13.22 3.14 -11.28
CA ILE A 78 12.17 2.15 -11.58
C ILE A 78 11.03 2.81 -12.38
N ALA A 79 10.60 4.00 -12.01
CA ALA A 79 9.57 4.74 -12.74
C ALA A 79 9.99 5.00 -14.18
N LYS A 80 11.24 5.40 -14.40
CA LYS A 80 11.81 5.62 -15.72
C LYS A 80 11.93 4.33 -16.52
N GLU A 81 12.47 3.27 -15.93
CA GLU A 81 12.67 1.96 -16.59
C GLU A 81 11.35 1.37 -17.11
N PHE A 82 10.29 1.47 -16.32
CA PHE A 82 9.00 0.88 -16.67
C PHE A 82 7.99 1.85 -17.28
N SER A 83 8.37 3.08 -17.57
CA SER A 83 7.48 4.09 -18.17
C SER A 83 6.81 3.61 -19.45
N ASP A 84 7.58 3.05 -20.37
CA ASP A 84 7.10 2.53 -21.67
C ASP A 84 6.29 1.24 -21.51
N LYS A 85 6.44 0.55 -20.39
CA LYS A 85 5.63 -0.63 -20.02
C LYS A 85 4.33 -0.27 -19.31
N GLY A 86 4.07 1.02 -19.15
CA GLY A 86 2.82 1.56 -18.59
C GLY A 86 2.77 1.61 -17.08
N LEU A 87 3.92 1.72 -16.41
CA LEU A 87 3.99 2.05 -14.99
C LEU A 87 3.70 3.54 -14.77
N ILE A 88 2.85 3.84 -13.82
CA ILE A 88 2.62 5.17 -13.24
C ILE A 88 3.07 5.10 -11.78
N VAL A 89 3.98 5.97 -11.38
CA VAL A 89 4.38 6.11 -9.98
C VAL A 89 3.80 7.41 -9.44
N LEU A 90 3.19 7.36 -8.25
CA LEU A 90 2.71 8.54 -7.53
C LEU A 90 3.34 8.51 -6.12
N ALA A 91 4.24 9.46 -5.87
CA ALA A 91 4.85 9.64 -4.55
C ALA A 91 3.95 10.54 -3.69
N VAL A 92 3.25 9.92 -2.73
CA VAL A 92 2.24 10.54 -1.89
C VAL A 92 2.86 10.95 -0.57
N ASP A 93 3.00 12.25 -0.35
CA ASP A 93 3.36 12.80 0.96
C ASP A 93 2.26 12.56 1.99
N VAL A 94 2.62 12.24 3.22
CA VAL A 94 1.66 11.91 4.26
C VAL A 94 1.72 12.90 5.43
N LEU A 95 0.63 13.65 5.60
CA LEU A 95 0.33 14.50 6.76
C LEU A 95 1.37 15.59 7.05
N GLU A 96 2.03 16.14 6.02
CA GLU A 96 2.95 17.26 6.18
C GLU A 96 2.43 18.57 5.57
N PRO A 97 2.84 19.73 6.11
CA PRO A 97 2.51 21.02 5.51
C PRO A 97 3.14 21.15 4.11
N ASP A 98 2.36 21.59 3.12
CA ASP A 98 2.80 21.77 1.74
C ASP A 98 4.13 22.51 1.58
N GLN A 99 4.30 23.60 2.35
CA GLN A 99 5.51 24.41 2.28
C GLN A 99 6.75 23.63 2.72
N LYS A 100 6.59 22.73 3.70
CA LYS A 100 7.69 21.88 4.18
C LYS A 100 8.10 20.90 3.09
N VAL A 101 7.13 20.22 2.48
CA VAL A 101 7.38 19.25 1.39
C VAL A 101 8.02 19.96 0.19
N LYS A 102 7.47 21.10 -0.23
CA LYS A 102 8.02 21.88 -1.35
C LYS A 102 9.46 22.35 -1.10
N LYS A 103 9.76 22.80 0.13
CA LYS A 103 11.13 23.18 0.50
C LYS A 103 12.06 21.98 0.45
N TYR A 104 11.66 20.84 0.99
CA TYR A 104 12.43 19.60 0.95
C TYR A 104 12.76 19.17 -0.48
N LEU A 105 11.80 19.23 -1.39
CA LEU A 105 11.97 18.84 -2.79
C LEU A 105 12.90 19.77 -3.61
N ILE A 106 13.22 20.95 -3.12
CA ILE A 106 14.26 21.82 -3.71
C ILE A 106 15.65 21.22 -3.46
N GLU A 107 15.87 20.69 -2.28
CA GLU A 107 17.16 20.10 -1.86
C GLU A 107 17.24 18.60 -2.28
N HIS A 108 16.09 17.92 -2.37
CA HIS A 108 15.95 16.51 -2.72
C HIS A 108 14.98 16.36 -3.92
N PRO A 109 15.40 16.73 -5.13
CA PRO A 109 14.51 16.70 -6.31
C PRO A 109 14.12 15.26 -6.65
N ARG A 110 12.86 15.09 -7.08
CA ARG A 110 12.30 13.81 -7.52
C ARG A 110 11.81 13.94 -8.96
N THR A 111 11.91 12.86 -9.73
CA THR A 111 11.41 12.81 -11.11
C THR A 111 10.00 12.24 -11.20
N VAL A 112 9.58 11.47 -10.20
CA VAL A 112 8.20 10.95 -10.13
C VAL A 112 7.20 12.03 -9.72
N PRO A 113 5.95 11.95 -10.19
CA PRO A 113 4.86 12.82 -9.76
C PRO A 113 4.65 12.83 -8.25
N ILE A 114 4.68 14.01 -7.64
CA ILE A 114 4.46 14.20 -6.21
C ILE A 114 3.01 14.60 -5.96
N VAL A 115 2.37 13.94 -5.01
CA VAL A 115 1.02 14.23 -4.54
C VAL A 115 1.06 14.65 -3.08
N LEU A 116 0.50 15.82 -2.76
CA LEU A 116 0.43 16.30 -1.37
C LEU A 116 -0.80 15.73 -0.66
N THR A 117 -0.71 15.49 0.62
CA THR A 117 -1.80 14.92 1.45
C THR A 117 -3.16 15.58 1.20
N LYS A 118 -3.22 16.92 1.08
CA LYS A 118 -4.47 17.65 0.86
C LYS A 118 -5.13 17.37 -0.49
N ASP A 119 -4.36 16.90 -1.46
CA ASP A 119 -4.78 16.71 -2.85
C ASP A 119 -5.18 15.26 -3.16
N THR A 120 -5.28 14.42 -2.11
CA THR A 120 -5.62 13.01 -2.24
C THR A 120 -6.28 12.43 -0.98
N ASN A 121 -6.91 11.26 -1.13
CA ASN A 121 -7.43 10.43 -0.04
C ASN A 121 -6.63 9.13 0.17
N LEU A 122 -5.56 8.93 -0.61
CA LEU A 122 -4.80 7.68 -0.67
C LEU A 122 -4.22 7.26 0.67
N ALA A 123 -3.58 8.17 1.42
CA ALA A 123 -2.94 7.83 2.68
C ALA A 123 -3.92 7.24 3.72
N ALA A 124 -5.14 7.77 3.76
CA ALA A 124 -6.20 7.25 4.65
C ALA A 124 -6.71 5.88 4.17
N MET A 125 -6.86 5.70 2.85
CA MET A 125 -7.37 4.45 2.28
C MET A 125 -6.44 3.27 2.51
N TYR A 126 -5.13 3.48 2.47
CA TYR A 126 -4.13 2.43 2.68
C TYR A 126 -3.54 2.43 4.08
N ASN A 127 -4.17 3.15 5.03
CA ASN A 127 -3.72 3.24 6.43
C ASN A 127 -2.20 3.50 6.53
N ALA A 128 -1.72 4.53 5.81
CA ALA A 128 -0.32 4.86 5.70
C ALA A 128 0.19 5.51 7.00
N GLN A 129 0.68 4.72 7.95
CA GLN A 129 1.15 5.13 9.27
C GLN A 129 2.65 4.87 9.53
N SER A 130 3.30 4.08 8.68
CA SER A 130 4.75 3.83 8.72
C SER A 130 5.33 3.99 7.32
N TYR A 131 6.59 4.40 7.18
CA TYR A 131 7.15 4.79 5.88
C TYR A 131 8.49 4.14 5.63
N PRO A 132 8.82 3.87 4.34
CA PRO A 132 7.93 3.94 3.18
C PRO A 132 6.86 2.84 3.19
N ILE A 133 5.74 3.07 2.49
CA ILE A 133 4.79 2.02 2.10
C ILE A 133 4.67 2.08 0.58
N TYR A 134 4.72 0.92 -0.02
CA TYR A 134 4.51 0.73 -1.45
C TYR A 134 3.27 -0.10 -1.69
N VAL A 135 2.36 0.39 -2.54
CA VAL A 135 1.17 -0.34 -2.96
C VAL A 135 1.15 -0.38 -4.48
N VAL A 136 1.03 -1.58 -5.04
CA VAL A 136 0.97 -1.79 -6.48
C VAL A 136 -0.43 -2.19 -6.89
N ILE A 137 -0.99 -1.46 -7.85
CA ILE A 137 -2.26 -1.75 -8.50
C ILE A 137 -1.97 -2.31 -9.88
N ASP A 138 -2.59 -3.44 -10.23
CA ASP A 138 -2.43 -4.07 -11.54
C ASP A 138 -3.28 -3.38 -12.62
N ARG A 139 -3.17 -3.87 -13.86
CA ARG A 139 -3.88 -3.31 -15.01
C ARG A 139 -5.40 -3.48 -14.94
N ASP A 140 -5.87 -4.44 -14.16
CA ASP A 140 -7.30 -4.71 -13.94
C ASP A 140 -7.89 -3.84 -12.83
N GLY A 141 -7.01 -3.10 -12.09
CA GLY A 141 -7.39 -2.21 -11.01
C GLY A 141 -7.47 -2.89 -9.65
N ASN A 142 -6.83 -4.05 -9.49
CA ASN A 142 -6.75 -4.76 -8.21
C ASN A 142 -5.42 -4.46 -7.49
N ILE A 143 -5.42 -4.59 -6.17
CA ILE A 143 -4.19 -4.52 -5.38
C ILE A 143 -3.38 -5.79 -5.67
N ALA A 144 -2.26 -5.64 -6.38
CA ALA A 144 -1.36 -6.75 -6.71
C ALA A 144 -0.37 -7.06 -5.59
N ALA A 145 0.07 -6.04 -4.88
CA ALA A 145 1.01 -6.18 -3.78
C ALA A 145 1.03 -4.95 -2.87
N GLU A 146 1.41 -5.18 -1.62
CA GLU A 146 1.77 -4.15 -0.66
C GLU A 146 3.11 -4.51 0.00
N GLN A 147 3.93 -3.50 0.28
CA GLN A 147 5.16 -3.63 1.05
C GLN A 147 5.26 -2.48 2.05
N ARG A 148 5.47 -2.81 3.31
CA ARG A 148 5.70 -1.85 4.39
C ARG A 148 7.17 -1.86 4.78
N GLY A 149 7.77 -0.68 4.82
CA GLY A 149 9.20 -0.47 5.05
C GLY A 149 10.05 -0.62 3.78
N ALA A 150 11.26 -0.10 3.87
CA ALA A 150 12.27 -0.21 2.82
C ALA A 150 12.67 -1.68 2.62
N GLY A 151 12.84 -2.09 1.39
CA GLY A 151 13.23 -3.46 1.02
C GLY A 151 14.26 -3.51 -0.09
N GLY A 152 14.64 -2.35 -0.60
CA GLY A 152 15.58 -2.19 -1.71
C GLY A 152 15.02 -2.70 -3.04
N GLU A 153 15.88 -2.62 -4.03
CA GLU A 153 15.53 -2.91 -5.43
C GLU A 153 14.85 -4.28 -5.62
N ARG A 154 15.39 -5.32 -5.02
CA ARG A 154 14.83 -6.67 -5.15
C ARG A 154 13.38 -6.75 -4.68
N ALA A 155 13.06 -6.08 -3.61
CA ALA A 155 11.71 -6.11 -3.06
C ALA A 155 10.74 -5.28 -3.93
N LEU A 156 11.16 -4.10 -4.39
CA LEU A 156 10.35 -3.29 -5.29
C LEU A 156 10.09 -4.00 -6.62
N ARG A 157 11.12 -4.59 -7.24
CA ARG A 157 10.94 -5.38 -8.47
C ARG A 157 10.00 -6.57 -8.27
N ARG A 158 10.07 -7.25 -7.12
CA ARG A 158 9.19 -8.38 -6.79
C ARG A 158 7.71 -7.97 -6.71
N ILE A 159 7.40 -6.82 -6.11
CA ILE A 159 6.01 -6.37 -6.04
C ILE A 159 5.49 -5.90 -7.41
N LEU A 160 6.34 -5.31 -8.25
CA LEU A 160 5.98 -4.95 -9.62
C LEU A 160 5.76 -6.18 -10.51
N LEU A 161 6.56 -7.23 -10.33
CA LEU A 161 6.37 -8.51 -11.02
C LEU A 161 4.98 -9.11 -10.75
N ARG A 162 4.47 -8.98 -9.52
CA ARG A 162 3.11 -9.43 -9.18
C ARG A 162 2.01 -8.69 -9.97
N ALA A 163 2.29 -7.46 -10.41
CA ALA A 163 1.40 -6.69 -11.26
C ALA A 163 1.66 -6.91 -12.77
N GLY A 164 2.51 -7.88 -13.12
CA GLY A 164 2.85 -8.21 -14.50
C GLY A 164 3.85 -7.25 -15.16
N LEU A 165 4.71 -6.58 -14.36
CA LEU A 165 5.84 -5.81 -14.87
C LEU A 165 7.14 -6.60 -14.67
N GLU A 166 7.71 -7.05 -15.79
CA GLU A 166 8.99 -7.71 -15.81
C GLU A 166 10.09 -6.77 -16.36
N ALA A 167 11.27 -6.82 -15.74
CA ALA A 167 12.44 -6.17 -16.33
C ALA A 167 12.64 -6.69 -17.76
N SER A 168 13.15 -5.86 -18.65
CA SER A 168 13.63 -6.36 -19.94
C SER A 168 14.85 -7.21 -19.66
N ASP A 169 14.87 -8.44 -20.16
CA ASP A 169 16.10 -9.20 -20.24
C ASP A 169 17.06 -8.35 -21.08
N SER A 170 18.00 -7.70 -20.41
CA SER A 170 19.10 -7.03 -21.11
C SER A 170 20.03 -8.14 -21.59
N ASP A 171 19.92 -8.49 -22.88
CA ASP A 171 20.93 -9.25 -23.60
C ASP A 171 22.32 -8.62 -23.49
#